data_3e319bf2b63556a6c46219b0782c376b
#
_entry.id   3e319bf2b63556a6c46219b0782c376b
#
_cell.length_a   1.000
_cell.length_b   1.000
_cell.length_c   1.000
_cell.angle_alpha   90.00
_cell.angle_beta   90.00
_cell.angle_gamma   90.00
#
_symmetry.space_group_name_H-M   'P 1'
#
loop_
_entity.id
_entity.type
_entity.pdbx_description
1 polymer ?
#
loop_
_entity_poly.entity_id
_entity_poly.type
_entity_poly.pdbx_seq_one_letter_code
_entity_poly.pdbx_strand_id
1 'polypeptide(L)'
;QSIRPSLVIKNHLKDRVFINGEQAVNGTNCQVKMYAHGAIVMPYAKDIKPLTVYSEQNFGGTAVNDFGLEHSGGFMNTLSDAKLNNQIRSFKLKRGYMVTFATGKNGWGYSRCFIADKEDLELATLPVSLDGRISSYRVFQWYDAEKKGLASDTRMSANDLLASSWCYTWGVGSDMRPDHECIPHRIHEGWPDPAECGKANFSCHMKTNNEPGNSADDSPNTVEQILNNWQTLMRTGMRLCSESSHDGSWAHLDQFIAEIDKRGWRCDILDLHCYWASGFDNMKYYYDKYGKRPIWI
;
A
#
# COMPACT_ATOMS: atom_id res chain seq x y z
N GLN A 1 3.88 -0.97 -18.72
CA GLN A 1 2.72 -0.05 -18.73
C GLN A 1 1.98 -0.18 -17.42
N SER A 2 1.54 0.94 -16.84
CA SER A 2 0.69 0.93 -15.65
C SER A 2 -0.65 0.32 -16.00
N ILE A 3 -1.19 -0.53 -15.14
CA ILE A 3 -2.57 -1.04 -15.23
C ILE A 3 -3.59 -0.07 -14.63
N ARG A 4 -3.13 1.03 -14.04
CA ARG A 4 -4.05 2.04 -13.49
C ARG A 4 -4.91 2.62 -14.61
N PRO A 5 -6.19 2.86 -14.34
CA PRO A 5 -7.04 3.49 -15.33
C PRO A 5 -6.51 4.87 -15.64
N SER A 6 -6.20 5.08 -16.90
CA SER A 6 -5.77 6.39 -17.41
C SER A 6 -6.92 7.20 -17.99
N LEU A 7 -8.09 6.61 -18.11
CA LEU A 7 -9.20 7.21 -18.82
C LEU A 7 -10.54 6.87 -18.16
N VAL A 8 -11.22 7.90 -17.67
CA VAL A 8 -12.63 7.84 -17.25
C VAL A 8 -13.45 8.51 -18.35
N ILE A 9 -14.42 7.81 -18.90
CA ILE A 9 -15.20 8.26 -20.05
C ILE A 9 -16.70 8.14 -19.81
N LYS A 10 -17.49 8.94 -20.54
CA LYS A 10 -18.95 8.76 -20.60
C LYS A 10 -19.27 7.44 -21.29
N ASN A 11 -20.33 6.77 -20.85
CA ASN A 11 -20.73 5.45 -21.35
C ASN A 11 -20.78 5.33 -22.87
N HIS A 12 -21.31 6.35 -23.57
CA HIS A 12 -21.44 6.35 -25.02
C HIS A 12 -20.14 6.50 -25.81
N LEU A 13 -19.03 6.79 -25.12
CA LEU A 13 -17.69 6.95 -25.73
C LEU A 13 -16.83 5.71 -25.61
N LYS A 14 -17.24 4.70 -24.82
CA LYS A 14 -16.40 3.50 -24.54
C LYS A 14 -15.93 2.78 -25.81
N ASP A 15 -16.76 2.75 -26.86
CA ASP A 15 -16.46 2.08 -28.12
C ASP A 15 -15.55 2.90 -29.07
N ARG A 16 -15.16 4.10 -28.64
CA ARG A 16 -14.23 5.00 -29.36
C ARG A 16 -12.84 5.05 -28.74
N VAL A 17 -12.56 4.18 -27.79
CA VAL A 17 -11.26 4.13 -27.13
C VAL A 17 -10.35 3.18 -27.89
N PHE A 18 -9.12 3.63 -28.11
CA PHE A 18 -8.07 2.85 -28.74
C PHE A 18 -6.88 2.74 -27.81
N ILE A 19 -6.24 1.58 -27.78
CA ILE A 19 -5.06 1.28 -26.97
C ILE A 19 -3.96 0.84 -27.95
N ASN A 20 -2.90 1.63 -28.05
CA ASN A 20 -1.80 1.40 -29.00
C ASN A 20 -2.27 1.24 -30.46
N GLY A 21 -3.30 1.97 -30.86
CA GLY A 21 -3.86 1.92 -32.21
C GLY A 21 -4.89 0.82 -32.47
N GLU A 22 -5.15 -0.05 -31.49
CA GLU A 22 -6.19 -1.09 -31.57
C GLU A 22 -7.41 -0.67 -30.74
N GLN A 23 -8.59 -0.99 -31.20
CA GLN A 23 -9.82 -0.71 -30.43
C GLN A 23 -9.77 -1.40 -29.07
N ALA A 24 -10.19 -0.67 -28.03
CA ALA A 24 -10.30 -1.21 -26.68
C ALA A 24 -11.42 -2.26 -26.63
N VAL A 25 -11.06 -3.51 -26.35
CA VAL A 25 -12.01 -4.63 -26.23
C VAL A 25 -11.89 -5.23 -24.84
N ASN A 26 -12.99 -5.12 -24.07
CA ASN A 26 -13.04 -5.66 -22.71
C ASN A 26 -12.73 -7.15 -22.68
N GLY A 27 -11.82 -7.55 -21.82
CA GLY A 27 -11.36 -8.94 -21.70
C GLY A 27 -10.28 -9.35 -22.72
N THR A 28 -9.89 -8.47 -23.66
CA THR A 28 -8.86 -8.73 -24.68
C THR A 28 -7.61 -7.90 -24.44
N ASN A 29 -7.70 -6.57 -24.59
CA ASN A 29 -6.57 -5.65 -24.40
C ASN A 29 -6.80 -4.64 -23.27
N CYS A 30 -7.98 -4.68 -22.64
CA CYS A 30 -8.33 -3.85 -21.49
C CYS A 30 -9.39 -4.50 -20.63
N GLN A 31 -9.56 -3.96 -19.44
CA GLN A 31 -10.74 -4.15 -18.62
C GLN A 31 -11.60 -2.90 -18.69
N VAL A 32 -12.88 -3.06 -18.94
CA VAL A 32 -13.87 -1.97 -18.87
C VAL A 32 -14.74 -2.20 -17.63
N LYS A 33 -14.69 -1.27 -16.67
CA LYS A 33 -15.61 -1.24 -15.54
C LYS A 33 -16.66 -0.16 -15.75
N MET A 34 -17.94 -0.54 -15.67
CA MET A 34 -19.10 0.33 -15.87
C MET A 34 -19.59 0.88 -14.54
N TYR A 35 -19.89 2.15 -14.51
CA TYR A 35 -20.48 2.86 -13.37
C TYR A 35 -21.69 3.68 -13.82
N ALA A 36 -22.48 4.20 -12.88
CA ALA A 36 -23.73 4.91 -13.19
C ALA A 36 -23.57 6.07 -14.19
N HIS A 37 -22.44 6.75 -14.17
CA HIS A 37 -22.22 7.96 -14.96
C HIS A 37 -21.06 7.84 -15.95
N GLY A 38 -20.42 6.70 -16.09
CA GLY A 38 -19.29 6.53 -16.98
C GLY A 38 -18.71 5.13 -17.00
N ALA A 39 -17.61 4.99 -17.71
CA ALA A 39 -16.81 3.78 -17.75
C ALA A 39 -15.34 4.10 -17.50
N ILE A 40 -14.63 3.18 -16.88
CA ILE A 40 -13.18 3.22 -16.77
C ILE A 40 -12.61 2.16 -17.68
N VAL A 41 -11.72 2.57 -18.56
CA VAL A 41 -10.98 1.68 -19.45
C VAL A 41 -9.56 1.57 -18.95
N MET A 42 -9.17 0.37 -18.55
CA MET A 42 -7.82 0.05 -18.08
C MET A 42 -7.11 -0.82 -19.11
N PRO A 43 -6.05 -0.33 -19.77
CA PRO A 43 -5.19 -1.21 -20.55
C PRO A 43 -4.58 -2.28 -19.65
N TYR A 44 -4.64 -3.53 -20.07
CA TYR A 44 -3.91 -4.59 -19.37
C TYR A 44 -3.36 -5.62 -20.35
N ALA A 45 -2.23 -6.21 -19.97
CA ALA A 45 -1.84 -7.47 -20.53
C ALA A 45 -2.45 -8.57 -19.64
N LYS A 46 -3.13 -9.52 -20.24
CA LYS A 46 -3.56 -10.72 -19.56
C LYS A 46 -2.31 -11.37 -18.94
N ASP A 47 -2.37 -11.71 -17.67
CA ASP A 47 -1.24 -12.31 -16.95
C ASP A 47 -0.02 -11.39 -16.75
N ILE A 48 -0.24 -10.10 -16.50
CA ILE A 48 0.86 -9.19 -16.23
C ILE A 48 1.68 -9.63 -15.00
N LYS A 49 2.99 -9.72 -15.20
CA LYS A 49 3.99 -10.01 -14.17
C LYS A 49 4.89 -8.78 -14.03
N PRO A 50 4.57 -7.85 -13.13
CA PRO A 50 5.23 -6.55 -13.11
C PRO A 50 6.62 -6.57 -12.48
N LEU A 51 6.99 -7.64 -11.78
CA LEU A 51 8.25 -7.76 -11.07
C LEU A 51 9.16 -8.80 -11.73
N THR A 52 10.40 -8.41 -12.05
CA THR A 52 11.48 -9.31 -12.41
C THR A 52 12.58 -9.22 -11.36
N VAL A 53 13.01 -10.34 -10.82
CA VAL A 53 14.10 -10.43 -9.84
C VAL A 53 15.30 -11.12 -10.43
N TYR A 54 16.51 -10.82 -9.93
CA TYR A 54 17.77 -11.34 -10.41
C TYR A 54 18.63 -11.82 -9.24
N SER A 55 19.34 -12.94 -9.44
CA SER A 55 20.19 -13.53 -8.41
C SER A 55 21.53 -12.83 -8.21
N GLU A 56 21.91 -11.92 -9.11
CA GLU A 56 23.13 -11.12 -9.01
C GLU A 56 22.81 -9.62 -9.10
N GLN A 57 23.75 -8.80 -8.70
CA GLN A 57 23.70 -7.35 -8.89
C GLN A 57 23.73 -7.01 -10.40
N ASN A 58 23.33 -5.78 -10.72
CA ASN A 58 23.30 -5.26 -12.10
C ASN A 58 22.47 -6.13 -13.06
N PHE A 59 21.40 -6.75 -12.54
CA PHE A 59 20.46 -7.57 -13.32
C PHE A 59 21.11 -8.80 -13.94
N GLY A 60 22.15 -9.33 -13.29
CA GLY A 60 22.87 -10.54 -13.70
C GLY A 60 22.30 -11.82 -13.10
N GLY A 61 22.89 -12.94 -13.48
CA GLY A 61 22.55 -14.26 -12.96
C GLY A 61 21.21 -14.79 -13.45
N THR A 62 20.53 -15.56 -12.60
CA THR A 62 19.20 -16.09 -12.88
C THR A 62 18.14 -15.00 -12.80
N ALA A 63 17.41 -14.78 -13.90
CA ALA A 63 16.28 -13.86 -13.96
C ALA A 63 14.95 -14.63 -13.84
N VAL A 64 14.04 -14.18 -12.98
CA VAL A 64 12.69 -14.75 -12.85
C VAL A 64 11.66 -13.63 -12.91
N ASN A 65 10.69 -13.78 -13.80
CA ASN A 65 9.57 -12.88 -14.00
C ASN A 65 8.25 -13.66 -13.93
N ASP A 66 7.90 -14.13 -12.73
CA ASP A 66 6.66 -14.87 -12.48
C ASP A 66 5.97 -14.38 -11.18
N PHE A 67 5.97 -13.06 -10.98
CA PHE A 67 5.44 -12.44 -9.78
C PHE A 67 4.26 -11.52 -10.13
N GLY A 68 3.06 -11.99 -9.85
CA GLY A 68 1.80 -11.26 -10.00
C GLY A 68 1.32 -10.64 -8.70
N LEU A 69 0.02 -10.33 -8.64
CA LEU A 69 -0.62 -9.64 -7.52
C LEU A 69 -1.20 -10.59 -6.45
N GLU A 70 -0.96 -11.87 -6.58
CA GLU A 70 -1.42 -12.90 -5.64
C GLU A 70 -0.80 -12.72 -4.26
N HIS A 71 -1.49 -13.21 -3.24
CA HIS A 71 -1.04 -13.20 -1.85
C HIS A 71 -1.43 -14.50 -1.13
N SER A 72 -0.76 -14.79 -0.03
CA SER A 72 -1.01 -15.96 0.81
C SER A 72 -1.96 -15.60 1.95
N GLY A 73 -3.29 -15.68 1.70
CA GLY A 73 -4.30 -15.45 2.75
C GLY A 73 -4.26 -14.05 3.36
N GLY A 74 -3.90 -13.01 2.59
CA GLY A 74 -3.73 -11.64 3.07
C GLY A 74 -2.31 -11.28 3.47
N PHE A 75 -1.38 -12.23 3.43
CA PHE A 75 0.03 -12.02 3.77
C PHE A 75 0.96 -12.16 2.56
N MET A 76 2.22 -11.82 2.75
CA MET A 76 3.27 -11.95 1.74
C MET A 76 3.51 -13.42 1.37
N ASN A 77 3.80 -13.65 0.10
CA ASN A 77 4.14 -14.98 -0.41
C ASN A 77 5.58 -15.37 -0.03
N THR A 78 5.75 -16.61 0.40
CA THR A 78 7.09 -17.16 0.64
C THR A 78 7.73 -17.58 -0.68
N LEU A 79 9.00 -17.24 -0.86
CA LEU A 79 9.82 -17.76 -1.95
C LEU A 79 10.18 -19.22 -1.65
N SER A 80 9.52 -20.15 -2.34
CA SER A 80 9.75 -21.60 -2.19
C SER A 80 10.90 -22.13 -3.04
N ASP A 81 11.23 -21.45 -4.16
CA ASP A 81 12.35 -21.81 -5.02
C ASP A 81 13.67 -21.49 -4.32
N ALA A 82 14.49 -22.52 -4.10
CA ALA A 82 15.82 -22.38 -3.49
C ALA A 82 16.79 -21.52 -4.33
N LYS A 83 16.54 -21.37 -5.63
CA LYS A 83 17.35 -20.49 -6.51
C LYS A 83 17.07 -19.02 -6.29
N LEU A 84 15.95 -18.68 -5.64
CA LEU A 84 15.52 -17.31 -5.36
C LEU A 84 15.58 -16.97 -3.88
N ASN A 85 15.21 -17.92 -3.01
CA ASN A 85 15.20 -17.71 -1.57
C ASN A 85 16.61 -17.38 -1.08
N ASN A 86 16.77 -16.18 -0.50
CA ASN A 86 18.06 -15.63 -0.07
C ASN A 86 19.10 -15.46 -1.19
N GLN A 87 18.65 -15.31 -2.44
CA GLN A 87 19.53 -15.13 -3.60
C GLN A 87 19.28 -13.82 -4.37
N ILE A 88 18.15 -13.16 -4.17
CA ILE A 88 17.79 -11.93 -4.90
C ILE A 88 18.74 -10.79 -4.52
N ARG A 89 19.36 -10.14 -5.54
CA ARG A 89 20.33 -9.05 -5.37
C ARG A 89 19.99 -7.79 -6.18
N SER A 90 19.14 -7.90 -7.19
CA SER A 90 18.61 -6.77 -7.97
C SER A 90 17.22 -7.10 -8.51
N PHE A 91 16.47 -6.08 -8.92
CA PHE A 91 15.14 -6.27 -9.47
C PHE A 91 14.73 -5.12 -10.40
N LYS A 92 13.71 -5.40 -11.23
CA LYS A 92 12.99 -4.42 -12.04
C LYS A 92 11.51 -4.51 -11.70
N LEU A 93 10.88 -3.37 -11.50
CA LEU A 93 9.45 -3.25 -11.20
C LEU A 93 8.80 -2.30 -12.19
N LYS A 94 7.71 -2.72 -12.80
CA LYS A 94 6.96 -1.90 -13.76
C LYS A 94 6.26 -0.74 -13.08
N ARG A 95 6.18 0.40 -13.78
CA ARG A 95 5.43 1.58 -13.35
C ARG A 95 3.99 1.22 -13.00
N GLY A 96 3.48 1.83 -11.93
CA GLY A 96 2.13 1.61 -11.41
C GLY A 96 2.03 0.42 -10.47
N TYR A 97 3.18 -0.08 -9.97
CA TYR A 97 3.22 -1.17 -8.99
C TYR A 97 4.09 -0.82 -7.79
N MET A 98 3.81 -1.50 -6.70
CA MET A 98 4.63 -1.54 -5.50
C MET A 98 5.02 -2.99 -5.22
N VAL A 99 6.23 -3.20 -4.73
CA VAL A 99 6.65 -4.48 -4.16
C VAL A 99 7.15 -4.29 -2.74
N THR A 100 6.75 -5.19 -1.86
CA THR A 100 7.34 -5.32 -0.52
C THR A 100 8.13 -6.61 -0.47
N PHE A 101 9.39 -6.51 -0.03
CA PHE A 101 10.24 -7.64 0.25
C PHE A 101 10.45 -7.79 1.76
N ALA A 102 10.58 -9.05 2.24
CA ALA A 102 10.94 -9.34 3.62
C ALA A 102 11.98 -10.46 3.71
N THR A 103 12.78 -10.42 4.79
CA THR A 103 13.89 -11.36 5.01
C THR A 103 13.44 -12.71 5.56
N GLY A 104 12.26 -12.78 6.15
CA GLY A 104 11.67 -14.03 6.66
C GLY A 104 10.54 -14.54 5.77
N LYS A 105 10.16 -15.80 5.95
CA LYS A 105 9.01 -16.42 5.29
C LYS A 105 7.71 -15.72 5.71
N ASN A 106 6.71 -15.69 4.83
CA ASN A 106 5.39 -15.11 5.09
C ASN A 106 5.44 -13.66 5.64
N GLY A 107 6.41 -12.85 5.21
CA GLY A 107 6.54 -11.45 5.58
C GLY A 107 7.20 -11.17 6.95
N TRP A 108 7.71 -12.17 7.63
CA TRP A 108 8.46 -11.98 8.88
C TRP A 108 9.82 -11.30 8.67
N GLY A 109 10.32 -10.72 9.73
CA GLY A 109 11.65 -10.10 9.78
C GLY A 109 11.66 -8.67 9.23
N TYR A 110 12.83 -8.24 8.77
CA TYR A 110 13.00 -6.92 8.16
C TYR A 110 12.26 -6.87 6.83
N SER A 111 11.52 -5.79 6.59
CA SER A 111 10.82 -5.60 5.31
C SER A 111 10.94 -4.16 4.80
N ARG A 112 10.82 -4.00 3.48
CA ARG A 112 10.84 -2.69 2.82
C ARG A 112 9.95 -2.69 1.58
N CYS A 113 9.23 -1.57 1.40
CA CYS A 113 8.43 -1.28 0.20
C CYS A 113 9.27 -0.53 -0.85
N PHE A 114 9.06 -0.88 -2.11
CA PHE A 114 9.62 -0.19 -3.27
C PHE A 114 8.48 0.14 -4.24
N ILE A 115 8.45 1.37 -4.73
CA ILE A 115 7.34 1.91 -5.51
C ILE A 115 7.87 2.39 -6.86
N ALA A 116 7.27 1.90 -7.94
CA ALA A 116 7.48 2.37 -9.30
C ALA A 116 6.31 3.32 -9.67
N ASP A 117 6.41 4.57 -9.25
CA ASP A 117 5.32 5.54 -9.37
C ASP A 117 5.22 6.11 -10.79
N LYS A 118 6.19 6.92 -11.22
CA LYS A 118 6.14 7.66 -12.48
C LYS A 118 6.84 6.97 -13.64
N GLU A 119 7.77 6.09 -13.34
CA GLU A 119 8.56 5.31 -14.29
C GLU A 119 8.82 3.90 -13.76
N ASP A 120 9.34 3.01 -14.59
CA ASP A 120 9.80 1.70 -14.16
C ASP A 120 10.93 1.89 -13.13
N LEU A 121 10.90 1.14 -12.05
CA LEU A 121 11.96 1.14 -11.05
C LEU A 121 12.95 0.01 -11.36
N GLU A 122 14.19 0.40 -11.62
CA GLU A 122 15.30 -0.54 -11.80
C GLU A 122 16.30 -0.37 -10.66
N LEU A 123 16.43 -1.38 -9.81
CA LEU A 123 17.36 -1.37 -8.69
C LEU A 123 18.49 -2.38 -8.95
N ALA A 124 19.62 -1.87 -9.42
CA ALA A 124 20.80 -2.67 -9.78
C ALA A 124 21.49 -3.32 -8.57
N THR A 125 21.32 -2.75 -7.39
CA THR A 125 21.86 -3.26 -6.12
C THR A 125 20.85 -3.05 -5.00
N LEU A 126 20.47 -4.12 -4.32
CA LEU A 126 19.60 -4.06 -3.16
C LEU A 126 20.32 -3.41 -1.96
N PRO A 127 19.56 -2.75 -1.05
CA PRO A 127 20.11 -2.36 0.24
C PRO A 127 20.69 -3.56 1.00
N VAL A 128 21.78 -3.33 1.73
CA VAL A 128 22.52 -4.39 2.48
C VAL A 128 21.59 -5.22 3.38
N SER A 129 20.54 -4.62 3.94
CA SER A 129 19.56 -5.32 4.77
C SER A 129 18.72 -6.36 4.01
N LEU A 130 18.64 -6.27 2.68
CA LEU A 130 17.87 -7.17 1.81
C LEU A 130 18.74 -7.96 0.84
N ASP A 131 19.95 -7.50 0.51
CA ASP A 131 20.83 -8.11 -0.49
C ASP A 131 21.14 -9.57 -0.14
N GLY A 132 20.66 -10.50 -0.97
CA GLY A 132 20.80 -11.93 -0.76
C GLY A 132 20.06 -12.47 0.49
N ARG A 133 19.04 -11.78 1.00
CA ARG A 133 18.35 -12.13 2.26
C ARG A 133 16.83 -12.19 2.13
N ILE A 134 16.28 -12.00 0.93
CA ILE A 134 14.83 -11.98 0.70
C ILE A 134 14.28 -13.40 0.72
N SER A 135 13.26 -13.64 1.57
CA SER A 135 12.54 -14.91 1.68
C SER A 135 11.05 -14.82 1.39
N SER A 136 10.51 -13.61 1.31
CA SER A 136 9.11 -13.40 0.91
C SER A 136 8.91 -12.07 0.20
N TYR A 137 7.81 -11.99 -0.55
CA TYR A 137 7.47 -10.83 -1.36
C TYR A 137 5.95 -10.67 -1.44
N ARG A 138 5.50 -9.46 -1.79
CA ARG A 138 4.15 -9.20 -2.26
C ARG A 138 4.17 -8.02 -3.23
N VAL A 139 3.45 -8.16 -4.35
CA VAL A 139 3.27 -7.10 -5.35
C VAL A 139 1.86 -6.54 -5.24
N PHE A 140 1.74 -5.23 -5.35
CA PHE A 140 0.47 -4.51 -5.34
C PHE A 140 0.36 -3.62 -6.57
N GLN A 141 -0.87 -3.33 -6.98
CA GLN A 141 -1.11 -2.13 -7.77
C GLN A 141 -0.75 -0.92 -6.90
N TRP A 142 0.00 0.02 -7.46
CA TRP A 142 0.27 1.28 -6.78
C TRP A 142 -0.86 2.28 -7.03
N TYR A 143 -1.40 2.79 -5.96
CA TYR A 143 -2.38 3.88 -6.01
C TYR A 143 -1.63 5.19 -5.69
N ASP A 144 -1.47 6.03 -6.73
CA ASP A 144 -0.95 7.40 -6.58
C ASP A 144 -2.07 8.28 -6.05
N ALA A 145 -2.34 8.13 -4.75
CA ALA A 145 -3.43 8.85 -4.10
C ALA A 145 -3.11 10.35 -4.06
N GLU A 146 -4.02 11.15 -4.58
CA GLU A 146 -3.98 12.60 -4.45
C GLU A 146 -4.10 13.01 -2.97
N LYS A 147 -3.82 14.28 -2.67
CA LYS A 147 -3.80 14.78 -1.28
C LYS A 147 -5.15 14.69 -0.57
N LYS A 148 -6.26 14.56 -1.30
CA LYS A 148 -7.60 14.62 -0.75
C LYS A 148 -8.26 13.25 -0.72
N GLY A 149 -8.63 12.84 0.47
CA GLY A 149 -9.42 11.64 0.74
C GLY A 149 -10.71 11.97 1.49
N LEU A 150 -11.57 10.97 1.64
CA LEU A 150 -12.84 11.08 2.33
C LEU A 150 -12.95 10.02 3.43
N ALA A 151 -13.16 10.46 4.65
CA ALA A 151 -13.44 9.58 5.78
C ALA A 151 -14.92 9.15 5.79
N SER A 152 -15.18 7.88 6.15
CA SER A 152 -16.54 7.39 6.43
C SER A 152 -17.50 7.28 5.24
N ASP A 153 -17.09 7.59 4.02
CA ASP A 153 -18.00 7.53 2.89
C ASP A 153 -17.37 6.81 1.69
N THR A 154 -17.87 5.63 1.39
CA THR A 154 -17.46 4.81 0.23
C THR A 154 -18.32 5.04 -1.01
N ARG A 155 -19.29 5.96 -0.98
CA ARG A 155 -20.11 6.28 -2.16
C ARG A 155 -19.29 7.02 -3.20
N MET A 156 -19.17 6.46 -4.38
CA MET A 156 -18.43 7.12 -5.46
C MET A 156 -19.00 8.48 -5.85
N SER A 157 -20.32 8.69 -5.71
CA SER A 157 -20.94 9.99 -5.98
C SER A 157 -20.43 11.10 -5.05
N ALA A 158 -20.21 10.79 -3.76
CA ALA A 158 -19.64 11.75 -2.82
C ALA A 158 -18.15 11.98 -3.08
N ASN A 159 -17.41 10.93 -3.38
CA ASN A 159 -15.99 11.00 -3.70
C ASN A 159 -15.74 11.82 -4.98
N ASP A 160 -16.55 11.62 -6.03
CA ASP A 160 -16.47 12.39 -7.28
C ASP A 160 -16.85 13.87 -7.07
N LEU A 161 -17.91 14.14 -6.28
CA LEU A 161 -18.33 15.51 -5.96
C LEU A 161 -17.24 16.30 -5.24
N LEU A 162 -16.54 15.63 -4.32
CA LEU A 162 -15.47 16.22 -3.52
C LEU A 162 -14.10 16.12 -4.17
N ALA A 163 -13.98 15.51 -5.34
CA ALA A 163 -12.73 15.24 -6.05
C ALA A 163 -11.70 14.56 -5.14
N SER A 164 -12.13 13.54 -4.38
CA SER A 164 -11.23 12.68 -3.61
C SER A 164 -10.72 11.53 -4.48
N SER A 165 -9.51 11.04 -4.21
CA SER A 165 -8.91 9.91 -4.90
C SER A 165 -8.79 8.67 -4.02
N TRP A 166 -9.13 8.81 -2.75
CA TRP A 166 -9.14 7.71 -1.79
C TRP A 166 -10.18 7.93 -0.71
N CYS A 167 -10.56 6.87 -0.04
CA CYS A 167 -11.41 6.92 1.14
C CYS A 167 -11.00 5.84 2.13
N TYR A 168 -11.53 5.94 3.34
CA TYR A 168 -11.52 4.84 4.29
C TYR A 168 -12.84 4.81 5.09
N THR A 169 -13.13 3.64 5.63
CA THR A 169 -14.10 3.46 6.70
C THR A 169 -13.37 2.89 7.90
N TRP A 170 -13.97 2.91 9.07
CA TRP A 170 -13.37 2.26 10.24
C TRP A 170 -13.53 0.73 10.13
N GLY A 171 -12.88 0.11 9.14
CA GLY A 171 -12.94 -1.31 8.83
C GLY A 171 -12.19 -1.66 7.54
N VAL A 172 -12.46 -2.84 6.98
CA VAL A 172 -11.74 -3.34 5.79
C VAL A 172 -12.02 -2.50 4.54
N GLY A 173 -13.19 -1.86 4.47
CA GLY A 173 -13.59 -1.13 3.28
C GLY A 173 -14.13 -2.04 2.17
N SER A 174 -14.15 -1.56 0.94
CA SER A 174 -14.67 -2.27 -0.22
C SER A 174 -13.92 -1.92 -1.50
N ASP A 175 -14.00 -2.82 -2.50
CA ASP A 175 -13.52 -2.51 -3.86
C ASP A 175 -14.37 -1.40 -4.45
N MET A 176 -13.71 -0.29 -4.71
CA MET A 176 -14.31 0.88 -5.30
C MET A 176 -14.00 0.89 -6.81
N ARG A 177 -13.87 2.07 -7.36
CA ARG A 177 -13.43 2.27 -8.73
C ARG A 177 -11.91 2.05 -8.82
N PRO A 178 -11.36 1.50 -9.93
CA PRO A 178 -9.94 1.17 -10.04
C PRO A 178 -8.96 2.36 -9.91
N ASP A 179 -9.44 3.58 -10.08
CA ASP A 179 -8.68 4.81 -9.87
C ASP A 179 -8.87 5.41 -8.47
N HIS A 180 -9.56 4.70 -7.58
CA HIS A 180 -9.92 5.16 -6.25
C HIS A 180 -9.56 4.10 -5.21
N GLU A 181 -8.70 4.43 -4.28
CA GLU A 181 -8.27 3.53 -3.23
C GLU A 181 -9.23 3.58 -2.04
N CYS A 182 -9.75 2.45 -1.59
CA CYS A 182 -10.42 2.34 -0.31
C CYS A 182 -9.47 1.67 0.69
N ILE A 183 -8.97 2.45 1.64
CA ILE A 183 -7.90 2.04 2.52
C ILE A 183 -8.45 1.26 3.70
N PRO A 184 -8.06 -0.01 3.92
CA PRO A 184 -8.45 -0.75 5.11
C PRO A 184 -7.88 -0.09 6.36
N HIS A 185 -8.70 -0.06 7.40
CA HIS A 185 -8.36 0.51 8.69
C HIS A 185 -8.53 -0.54 9.79
N ARG A 186 -7.41 -1.01 10.36
CA ARG A 186 -7.43 -1.78 11.60
C ARG A 186 -7.64 -0.83 12.77
N ILE A 187 -8.86 -0.65 13.18
CA ILE A 187 -9.26 0.40 14.11
C ILE A 187 -8.69 0.21 15.52
N HIS A 188 -8.54 -1.04 15.97
CA HIS A 188 -7.95 -1.38 17.27
C HIS A 188 -7.34 -2.80 17.24
N GLU A 189 -6.68 -3.21 18.30
CA GLU A 189 -5.96 -4.48 18.38
C GLU A 189 -6.84 -5.74 18.24
N GLY A 190 -8.13 -5.63 18.47
CA GLY A 190 -9.09 -6.73 18.30
C GLY A 190 -9.72 -6.81 16.91
N TRP A 191 -9.72 -5.73 16.08
CA TRP A 191 -10.52 -5.71 14.85
C TRP A 191 -10.14 -4.57 13.88
N PRO A 192 -10.24 -4.78 12.55
CA PRO A 192 -10.36 -6.07 11.85
C PRO A 192 -9.11 -6.95 12.00
N ASP A 193 -9.23 -8.24 11.67
CA ASP A 193 -8.06 -9.11 11.62
C ASP A 193 -7.04 -8.61 10.57
N PRO A 194 -5.74 -8.63 10.85
CA PRO A 194 -4.71 -8.20 9.89
C PRO A 194 -4.78 -8.91 8.54
N ALA A 195 -5.12 -10.20 8.53
CA ALA A 195 -5.27 -10.95 7.28
C ALA A 195 -6.47 -10.47 6.47
N GLU A 196 -7.57 -10.09 7.12
CA GLU A 196 -8.73 -9.52 6.41
C GLU A 196 -8.39 -8.17 5.77
N CYS A 197 -7.68 -7.29 6.49
CA CYS A 197 -7.14 -6.08 5.90
C CYS A 197 -6.21 -6.40 4.72
N GLY A 198 -5.33 -7.37 4.90
CA GLY A 198 -4.40 -7.80 3.87
C GLY A 198 -5.05 -8.42 2.63
N LYS A 199 -6.27 -8.95 2.70
CA LYS A 199 -7.03 -9.43 1.53
C LYS A 199 -7.60 -8.31 0.67
N ALA A 200 -7.54 -7.06 1.11
CA ALA A 200 -8.02 -5.89 0.38
C ALA A 200 -7.14 -5.60 -0.85
N ASN A 201 -7.35 -6.32 -1.94
CA ASN A 201 -6.59 -6.16 -3.20
C ASN A 201 -6.82 -4.80 -3.89
N PHE A 202 -7.76 -4.02 -3.38
CA PHE A 202 -8.11 -2.68 -3.83
C PHE A 202 -7.33 -1.59 -3.07
N SER A 203 -6.34 -1.95 -2.28
CA SER A 203 -5.47 -1.02 -1.56
C SER A 203 -4.04 -1.56 -1.45
N CYS A 204 -3.08 -0.65 -1.41
CA CYS A 204 -1.69 -0.94 -1.07
C CYS A 204 -1.27 -0.28 0.26
N HIS A 205 -2.17 0.44 0.90
CA HIS A 205 -1.99 1.11 2.18
C HIS A 205 -2.90 0.51 3.26
N MET A 206 -2.53 0.68 4.52
CA MET A 206 -3.34 0.28 5.68
C MET A 206 -3.21 1.34 6.77
N LYS A 207 -4.34 1.85 7.25
CA LYS A 207 -4.42 2.65 8.49
C LYS A 207 -4.46 1.72 9.69
N THR A 208 -3.89 2.18 10.80
CA THR A 208 -3.82 1.40 12.04
C THR A 208 -4.29 2.20 13.24
N ASN A 209 -4.86 1.54 14.21
CA ASN A 209 -5.24 2.03 15.55
C ASN A 209 -5.75 3.47 15.61
N ASN A 210 -7.08 3.63 15.75
CA ASN A 210 -7.70 4.94 15.85
C ASN A 210 -7.49 5.51 17.25
N GLU A 211 -6.89 6.70 17.32
CA GLU A 211 -6.73 7.52 18.52
C GLU A 211 -6.33 6.75 19.80
N PRO A 212 -5.32 5.87 19.78
CA PRO A 212 -4.94 5.14 20.98
C PRO A 212 -4.50 6.10 22.08
N GLY A 213 -4.90 5.81 23.32
CA GLY A 213 -4.67 6.69 24.45
C GLY A 213 -5.68 7.84 24.59
N ASN A 214 -6.65 7.94 23.69
CA ASN A 214 -7.81 8.83 23.87
C ASN A 214 -8.85 8.14 24.76
N SER A 215 -9.11 8.71 25.93
CA SER A 215 -10.08 8.17 26.87
C SER A 215 -11.54 8.26 26.40
N ALA A 216 -11.80 9.04 25.37
CA ALA A 216 -13.13 9.18 24.75
C ALA A 216 -13.35 8.20 23.58
N ASP A 217 -12.31 7.47 23.14
CA ASP A 217 -12.40 6.44 22.13
C ASP A 217 -12.53 5.05 22.77
N ASP A 218 -13.22 4.13 22.09
CA ASP A 218 -13.42 2.74 22.54
C ASP A 218 -12.14 1.87 22.44
N SER A 219 -11.02 2.45 22.07
CA SER A 219 -9.75 1.73 21.78
C SER A 219 -8.58 2.19 22.63
N PRO A 220 -8.57 1.92 23.94
CA PRO A 220 -7.46 2.29 24.81
C PRO A 220 -6.26 1.33 24.62
N ASN A 221 -5.79 1.14 23.37
CA ASN A 221 -4.63 0.30 23.13
C ASN A 221 -3.36 0.98 23.64
N THR A 222 -2.60 0.28 24.45
CA THR A 222 -1.27 0.73 24.86
C THR A 222 -0.26 0.54 23.72
N VAL A 223 0.83 1.29 23.73
CA VAL A 223 1.95 1.13 22.79
C VAL A 223 2.42 -0.33 22.75
N GLU A 224 2.51 -0.99 23.91
CA GLU A 224 2.94 -2.39 23.96
C GLU A 224 1.97 -3.34 23.26
N GLN A 225 0.66 -3.16 23.41
CA GLN A 225 -0.35 -3.94 22.71
C GLN A 225 -0.23 -3.78 21.20
N ILE A 226 -0.06 -2.56 20.72
CA ILE A 226 0.13 -2.26 19.28
C ILE A 226 1.41 -2.92 18.78
N LEU A 227 2.52 -2.78 19.48
CA LEU A 227 3.81 -3.35 19.09
C LEU A 227 3.80 -4.89 19.06
N ASN A 228 3.06 -5.54 19.96
CA ASN A 228 2.94 -7.01 19.98
C ASN A 228 2.29 -7.56 18.69
N ASN A 229 1.47 -6.78 18.03
CA ASN A 229 0.81 -7.17 16.76
C ASN A 229 1.46 -6.55 15.52
N TRP A 230 2.39 -5.60 15.67
CA TRP A 230 2.92 -4.81 14.55
C TRP A 230 3.62 -5.66 13.49
N GLN A 231 4.36 -6.68 13.90
CA GLN A 231 4.99 -7.62 12.96
C GLN A 231 3.92 -8.33 12.10
N THR A 232 2.77 -8.66 12.66
CA THR A 232 1.67 -9.28 11.91
C THR A 232 1.10 -8.32 10.86
N LEU A 233 1.01 -7.02 11.17
CA LEU A 233 0.63 -6.00 10.20
C LEU A 233 1.69 -5.88 9.09
N MET A 234 2.98 -5.84 9.43
CA MET A 234 4.07 -5.80 8.46
C MET A 234 4.03 -6.96 7.47
N ARG A 235 3.60 -8.15 7.91
CA ARG A 235 3.47 -9.35 7.09
C ARG A 235 2.45 -9.23 5.97
N THR A 236 1.49 -8.31 6.04
CA THR A 236 0.56 -8.04 4.94
C THR A 236 1.28 -7.50 3.71
N GLY A 237 2.46 -6.90 3.89
CA GLY A 237 3.23 -6.25 2.83
C GLY A 237 2.70 -4.87 2.43
N MET A 238 1.54 -4.46 2.94
CA MET A 238 0.96 -3.13 2.68
C MET A 238 1.83 -2.03 3.30
N ARG A 239 1.77 -0.81 2.75
CA ARG A 239 2.36 0.36 3.42
C ARG A 239 1.54 0.67 4.67
N LEU A 240 2.23 0.75 5.80
CA LEU A 240 1.60 0.93 7.09
C LEU A 240 1.64 2.39 7.53
N CYS A 241 0.47 2.93 7.84
CA CYS A 241 0.37 4.15 8.63
C CYS A 241 0.75 3.85 10.09
N SER A 242 1.25 4.86 10.81
CA SER A 242 1.31 4.80 12.27
C SER A 242 -0.10 4.68 12.85
N GLU A 243 -0.20 4.57 14.15
CA GLU A 243 -1.46 4.85 14.82
C GLU A 243 -1.96 6.26 14.47
N SER A 244 -3.29 6.43 14.34
CA SER A 244 -3.91 7.72 14.04
C SER A 244 -3.99 8.56 15.32
N SER A 245 -2.87 9.19 15.69
CA SER A 245 -2.78 9.96 16.94
C SER A 245 -3.50 11.30 16.86
N HIS A 246 -4.13 11.70 17.95
CA HIS A 246 -4.71 13.03 18.13
C HIS A 246 -3.86 13.89 19.09
N ASP A 247 -4.15 15.18 19.18
CA ASP A 247 -3.32 16.14 19.95
C ASP A 247 -3.18 15.83 21.44
N GLY A 248 -4.11 15.10 22.03
CA GLY A 248 -4.02 14.67 23.44
C GLY A 248 -3.10 13.46 23.65
N SER A 249 -2.67 12.77 22.60
CA SER A 249 -1.91 11.52 22.68
C SER A 249 -0.56 11.54 21.96
N TRP A 250 0.04 12.71 21.70
CA TRP A 250 1.36 12.80 21.08
C TRP A 250 2.46 12.03 21.82
N ALA A 251 2.39 11.93 23.14
CA ALA A 251 3.35 11.15 23.92
C ALA A 251 3.25 9.64 23.61
N HIS A 252 2.08 9.15 23.26
CA HIS A 252 1.86 7.79 22.82
C HIS A 252 2.53 7.53 21.47
N LEU A 253 2.31 8.44 20.49
CA LEU A 253 2.99 8.39 19.20
C LEU A 253 4.52 8.44 19.34
N ASP A 254 5.03 9.32 20.20
CA ASP A 254 6.47 9.44 20.46
C ASP A 254 7.07 8.12 20.94
N GLN A 255 6.43 7.47 21.88
CA GLN A 255 6.86 6.17 22.40
C GLN A 255 6.74 5.08 21.33
N PHE A 256 5.64 5.05 20.57
CA PHE A 256 5.42 4.09 19.51
C PHE A 256 6.52 4.18 18.43
N ILE A 257 6.76 5.37 17.88
CA ILE A 257 7.78 5.55 16.82
C ILE A 257 9.18 5.26 17.33
N ALA A 258 9.52 5.65 18.56
CA ALA A 258 10.82 5.35 19.14
C ALA A 258 11.08 3.82 19.23
N GLU A 259 10.07 3.04 19.64
CA GLU A 259 10.18 1.59 19.70
C GLU A 259 10.18 0.93 18.31
N ILE A 260 9.43 1.45 17.32
CA ILE A 260 9.48 1.01 15.92
C ILE A 260 10.89 1.18 15.36
N ASP A 261 11.48 2.36 15.51
CA ASP A 261 12.81 2.66 15.00
C ASP A 261 13.91 1.83 15.68
N LYS A 262 13.84 1.68 16.98
CA LYS A 262 14.75 0.85 17.77
C LYS A 262 14.72 -0.62 17.32
N ARG A 263 13.56 -1.15 16.93
CA ARG A 263 13.39 -2.53 16.46
C ARG A 263 13.74 -2.68 14.98
N GLY A 264 13.99 -1.58 14.24
CA GLY A 264 14.17 -1.58 12.80
C GLY A 264 12.92 -2.04 12.05
N TRP A 265 11.75 -1.79 12.62
CA TRP A 265 10.47 -2.15 12.03
C TRP A 265 9.97 -1.07 11.07
N ARG A 266 9.14 -1.47 10.12
CA ARG A 266 8.58 -0.56 9.13
C ARG A 266 7.33 0.14 9.66
N CYS A 267 7.33 1.45 9.57
CA CYS A 267 6.19 2.34 9.64
C CYS A 267 6.38 3.38 8.55
N ASP A 268 5.56 3.35 7.52
CA ASP A 268 5.84 4.04 6.26
C ASP A 268 5.27 5.46 6.20
N ILE A 269 4.24 5.74 6.99
CA ILE A 269 3.45 6.96 6.96
C ILE A 269 3.11 7.35 8.40
N LEU A 270 3.18 8.62 8.74
CA LEU A 270 2.60 9.13 9.98
C LEU A 270 1.13 9.46 9.73
N ASP A 271 0.24 8.92 10.53
CA ASP A 271 -1.19 9.17 10.48
C ASP A 271 -1.59 10.02 11.69
N LEU A 272 -2.02 11.23 11.45
CA LEU A 272 -2.21 12.24 12.49
C LEU A 272 -3.60 12.86 12.37
N HIS A 273 -4.33 12.98 13.47
CA HIS A 273 -5.56 13.73 13.52
C HIS A 273 -5.30 15.19 13.85
N CYS A 274 -5.86 16.08 13.05
CA CYS A 274 -5.73 17.53 13.21
C CYS A 274 -7.06 18.22 12.92
N TYR A 275 -7.69 18.74 13.95
CA TYR A 275 -9.00 19.38 13.87
C TYR A 275 -8.95 20.92 13.91
N TRP A 276 -7.78 21.50 14.08
CA TRP A 276 -7.59 22.95 14.15
C TRP A 276 -6.31 23.45 13.49
N ALA A 277 -6.31 24.72 13.12
CA ALA A 277 -5.25 25.32 12.32
C ALA A 277 -3.86 25.28 13.00
N SER A 278 -3.78 25.36 14.32
CA SER A 278 -2.51 25.23 15.06
C SER A 278 -1.86 23.83 14.96
N GLY A 279 -2.61 22.84 14.50
CA GLY A 279 -2.08 21.51 14.24
C GLY A 279 -1.01 21.47 13.16
N PHE A 280 -0.97 22.43 12.20
CA PHE A 280 0.04 22.47 11.16
C PHE A 280 1.47 22.61 11.68
N ASP A 281 1.67 23.38 12.74
CA ASP A 281 2.99 23.53 13.36
C ASP A 281 3.46 22.19 13.95
N ASN A 282 2.54 21.43 14.55
CA ASN A 282 2.81 20.07 15.02
C ASN A 282 3.16 19.11 13.87
N MET A 283 2.45 19.19 12.73
CA MET A 283 2.76 18.36 11.55
C MET A 283 4.19 18.55 11.08
N LYS A 284 4.63 19.83 10.94
CA LYS A 284 6.01 20.13 10.56
C LYS A 284 7.01 19.58 11.57
N TYR A 285 6.73 19.75 12.86
CA TYR A 285 7.56 19.24 13.95
C TYR A 285 7.72 17.72 13.85
N TYR A 286 6.64 16.97 13.70
CA TYR A 286 6.68 15.52 13.61
C TYR A 286 7.32 15.02 12.33
N TYR A 287 7.09 15.71 11.21
CA TYR A 287 7.77 15.40 9.95
C TYR A 287 9.30 15.46 10.10
N ASP A 288 9.80 16.53 10.68
CA ASP A 288 11.24 16.72 10.90
C ASP A 288 11.78 15.75 11.97
N LYS A 289 11.02 15.51 13.03
CA LYS A 289 11.41 14.64 14.16
C LYS A 289 11.53 13.17 13.75
N TYR A 290 10.61 12.67 12.91
CA TYR A 290 10.53 11.24 12.59
C TYR A 290 11.02 10.89 11.20
N GLY A 291 12.16 11.46 10.79
CA GLY A 291 12.89 11.05 9.59
C GLY A 291 12.16 11.37 8.29
N LYS A 292 11.34 12.41 8.28
CA LYS A 292 10.61 12.90 7.11
C LYS A 292 9.66 11.85 6.48
N ARG A 293 9.05 11.03 7.29
CA ARG A 293 7.97 10.15 6.84
C ARG A 293 6.81 10.99 6.26
N PRO A 294 6.18 10.56 5.16
CA PRO A 294 4.94 11.18 4.69
C PRO A 294 3.92 11.29 5.82
N ILE A 295 3.13 12.36 5.82
CA ILE A 295 2.06 12.55 6.81
C ILE A 295 0.72 12.46 6.11
N TRP A 296 -0.20 11.69 6.67
CA TRP A 296 -1.63 11.70 6.39
C TRP A 296 -2.36 12.37 7.56
N ILE A 297 -3.43 13.15 7.23
CA ILE A 297 -4.22 13.92 8.20
C ILE A 297 -5.69 13.56 8.02
#